data_e47b468a7e972a01d632a844c5a01b70
#
_entry.id   e47b468a7e972a01d632a844c5a01b70
#
_cell.length_a   1.000
_cell.length_b   1.000
_cell.length_c   1.000
_cell.angle_alpha   90.00
_cell.angle_beta   90.00
_cell.angle_gamma   90.00
#
_symmetry.space_group_name_H-M   'P 1'
#
loop_
_entity.id
_entity.type
_entity.pdbx_description
1 polymer ?
#
loop_
_entity_poly.entity_id
_entity_poly.type
_entity_poly.pdbx_seq_one_letter_code
_entity_poly.pdbx_strand_id
1 'polypeptide(L)'
;MLRSLAAAGAVVALLAAPGAVHAQDPPPNPHVVIETSMGDITVELFRPRATVSVVNFLTYVQAGFYDGTIFHRVIRNLIIQGGGLEEDHTPRIEGLRGPILNEATNRLQNRRGTVAMARLGEPNTARAQFFINVGHNDMFNHRNTTREGFGYAVFGRVVDGMDVVDDISRVRTTRVDRMNDVPRENVVIRTIRRIDP
;
A
#
# COMPACT_ATOMS: atom_id res chain seq x y z
N MET A 1 55.85 -70.58 -18.48
CA MET A 1 55.73 -69.72 -17.30
C MET A 1 55.19 -68.36 -17.75
N LEU A 2 53.88 -68.16 -17.70
CA LEU A 2 53.27 -66.89 -18.02
C LEU A 2 52.88 -66.22 -16.69
N ARG A 3 53.37 -65.00 -16.45
CA ARG A 3 52.97 -64.14 -15.34
C ARG A 3 51.91 -63.14 -15.84
N SER A 4 50.69 -63.27 -15.33
CA SER A 4 49.58 -62.27 -15.55
C SER A 4 49.80 -61.08 -14.66
N LEU A 5 49.90 -59.90 -15.23
CA LEU A 5 49.81 -58.60 -14.54
C LEU A 5 48.32 -58.15 -14.44
N ALA A 6 47.81 -58.07 -13.23
CA ALA A 6 46.51 -57.48 -12.95
C ALA A 6 46.67 -55.96 -12.79
N ALA A 7 46.03 -55.18 -13.66
CA ALA A 7 45.94 -53.71 -13.54
C ALA A 7 44.74 -53.32 -12.63
N ALA A 8 45.02 -52.71 -11.48
CA ALA A 8 44.01 -52.15 -10.60
C ALA A 8 43.63 -50.74 -11.08
N GLY A 9 42.46 -50.63 -11.63
CA GLY A 9 41.88 -49.32 -11.98
C GLY A 9 41.31 -48.63 -10.74
N ALA A 10 41.87 -47.48 -10.35
CA ALA A 10 41.32 -46.63 -9.30
C ALA A 10 40.18 -45.77 -9.85
N VAL A 11 38.94 -46.00 -9.38
CA VAL A 11 37.79 -45.16 -9.67
C VAL A 11 37.83 -43.97 -8.71
N VAL A 12 38.13 -42.78 -9.22
CA VAL A 12 38.02 -41.51 -8.47
C VAL A 12 36.58 -41.08 -8.55
N ALA A 13 35.82 -41.22 -7.46
CA ALA A 13 34.47 -40.66 -7.31
C ALA A 13 34.58 -39.16 -7.02
N LEU A 14 34.20 -38.35 -7.99
CA LEU A 14 34.09 -36.90 -7.84
C LEU A 14 32.82 -36.60 -7.04
N LEU A 15 32.95 -36.31 -5.75
CA LEU A 15 31.86 -35.82 -4.90
C LEU A 15 31.60 -34.35 -5.27
N ALA A 16 30.53 -34.09 -6.05
CA ALA A 16 30.03 -32.77 -6.29
C ALA A 16 29.47 -32.20 -4.97
N ALA A 17 30.09 -31.18 -4.41
CA ALA A 17 29.59 -30.46 -3.26
C ALA A 17 28.27 -29.77 -3.65
N PRO A 18 27.18 -29.86 -2.83
CA PRO A 18 25.97 -29.15 -3.09
C PRO A 18 26.27 -27.65 -3.06
N GLY A 19 26.06 -26.96 -4.18
CA GLY A 19 26.18 -25.50 -4.27
C GLY A 19 25.26 -24.86 -3.24
N ALA A 20 25.80 -24.00 -2.38
CA ALA A 20 25.03 -23.23 -1.44
C ALA A 20 24.08 -22.32 -2.24
N VAL A 21 22.76 -22.58 -2.18
CA VAL A 21 21.72 -21.68 -2.68
C VAL A 21 21.79 -20.46 -1.78
N HIS A 22 22.40 -19.39 -2.27
CA HIS A 22 22.33 -18.10 -1.60
C HIS A 22 20.86 -17.64 -1.68
N ALA A 23 20.19 -17.58 -0.52
CA ALA A 23 18.90 -16.91 -0.42
C ALA A 23 19.11 -15.46 -0.85
N GLN A 24 18.51 -15.08 -1.98
CA GLN A 24 18.52 -13.69 -2.42
C GLN A 24 17.75 -12.87 -1.40
N ASP A 25 18.30 -11.74 -0.96
CA ASP A 25 17.58 -10.80 -0.13
C ASP A 25 16.27 -10.42 -0.83
N PRO A 26 15.16 -10.30 -0.07
CA PRO A 26 13.90 -9.91 -0.67
C PRO A 26 14.09 -8.54 -1.36
N PRO A 27 13.47 -8.34 -2.52
CA PRO A 27 13.58 -7.07 -3.22
C PRO A 27 13.13 -5.91 -2.31
N PRO A 28 13.76 -4.73 -2.42
CA PRO A 28 13.41 -3.59 -1.60
C PRO A 28 11.94 -3.22 -1.76
N ASN A 29 11.35 -2.62 -0.73
CA ASN A 29 9.99 -2.13 -0.77
C ASN A 29 9.83 -1.11 -1.89
N PRO A 30 8.78 -1.20 -2.73
CA PRO A 30 8.51 -0.20 -3.74
C PRO A 30 8.19 1.15 -3.10
N HIS A 31 8.55 2.24 -3.78
CA HIS A 31 8.18 3.60 -3.41
C HIS A 31 7.29 4.22 -4.48
N VAL A 32 6.40 5.08 -4.05
CA VAL A 32 5.59 5.93 -4.95
C VAL A 32 5.64 7.38 -4.48
N VAL A 33 5.46 8.30 -5.42
CA VAL A 33 5.17 9.70 -5.13
C VAL A 33 3.71 9.96 -5.47
N ILE A 34 2.98 10.54 -4.52
CA ILE A 34 1.63 11.10 -4.70
C ILE A 34 1.83 12.59 -4.93
N GLU A 35 1.72 13.04 -6.18
CA GLU A 35 1.80 14.45 -6.53
C GLU A 35 0.44 15.09 -6.31
N THR A 36 0.34 16.05 -5.41
CA THR A 36 -0.91 16.73 -5.09
C THR A 36 -0.91 18.20 -5.49
N SER A 37 -2.07 18.83 -5.45
CA SER A 37 -2.18 20.29 -5.62
C SER A 37 -1.53 21.09 -4.49
N MET A 38 -1.17 20.42 -3.36
CA MET A 38 -0.56 21.05 -2.18
C MET A 38 0.89 20.63 -1.94
N GLY A 39 1.46 19.77 -2.80
CA GLY A 39 2.83 19.25 -2.69
C GLY A 39 2.89 17.72 -2.83
N ASP A 40 4.09 17.19 -2.76
CA ASP A 40 4.38 15.79 -3.00
C ASP A 40 4.47 15.01 -1.69
N ILE A 41 3.98 13.75 -1.73
CA ILE A 41 4.03 12.83 -0.60
C ILE A 41 4.68 11.55 -1.08
N THR A 42 5.85 11.20 -0.54
CA THR A 42 6.55 9.96 -0.87
C THR A 42 6.15 8.85 0.10
N VAL A 43 5.74 7.71 -0.44
CA VAL A 43 5.25 6.55 0.33
C VAL A 43 6.08 5.30 0.02
N GLU A 44 6.61 4.67 1.06
CA GLU A 44 7.17 3.31 1.01
C GLU A 44 6.04 2.29 1.17
N LEU A 45 5.99 1.26 0.29
CA LEU A 45 4.95 0.23 0.29
C LEU A 45 5.46 -1.08 0.88
N PHE A 46 4.81 -1.61 1.89
CA PHE A 46 5.24 -2.81 2.64
C PHE A 46 4.87 -4.11 1.92
N ARG A 47 5.43 -4.34 0.73
CA ARG A 47 5.07 -5.48 -0.13
C ARG A 47 5.12 -6.85 0.57
N PRO A 48 6.14 -7.19 1.37
CA PRO A 48 6.18 -8.49 2.06
C PRO A 48 5.12 -8.65 3.17
N ARG A 49 4.59 -7.54 3.69
CA ARG A 49 3.64 -7.52 4.82
C ARG A 49 2.18 -7.33 4.38
N ALA A 50 1.95 -6.73 3.20
CA ALA A 50 0.63 -6.39 2.68
C ALA A 50 0.59 -6.60 1.16
N THR A 51 0.90 -7.80 0.71
CA THR A 51 1.09 -8.14 -0.71
C THR A 51 -0.14 -7.85 -1.55
N VAL A 52 -1.34 -8.21 -1.08
CA VAL A 52 -2.58 -8.02 -1.82
C VAL A 52 -2.90 -6.53 -1.96
N SER A 53 -2.79 -5.78 -0.87
CA SER A 53 -3.05 -4.33 -0.85
C SER A 53 -2.05 -3.57 -1.71
N VAL A 54 -0.75 -3.90 -1.62
CA VAL A 54 0.32 -3.25 -2.41
C VAL A 54 0.16 -3.55 -3.90
N VAL A 55 -0.07 -4.81 -4.27
CA VAL A 55 -0.29 -5.18 -5.69
C VAL A 55 -1.53 -4.48 -6.24
N ASN A 56 -2.63 -4.46 -5.49
CA ASN A 56 -3.85 -3.74 -5.87
C ASN A 56 -3.59 -2.24 -6.09
N PHE A 57 -2.94 -1.59 -5.13
CA PHE A 57 -2.62 -0.16 -5.22
C PHE A 57 -1.72 0.15 -6.41
N LEU A 58 -0.63 -0.61 -6.60
CA LEU A 58 0.28 -0.41 -7.73
C LEU A 58 -0.38 -0.69 -9.09
N THR A 59 -1.35 -1.60 -9.15
CA THR A 59 -2.13 -1.84 -10.38
C THR A 59 -2.95 -0.60 -10.76
N TYR A 60 -3.56 0.08 -9.79
CA TYR A 60 -4.26 1.35 -10.01
C TYR A 60 -3.29 2.48 -10.38
N VAL A 61 -2.12 2.55 -9.73
CA VAL A 61 -1.05 3.52 -10.08
C VAL A 61 -0.61 3.35 -11.52
N GLN A 62 -0.32 2.10 -11.94
CA GLN A 62 0.12 1.81 -13.30
C GLN A 62 -0.95 2.13 -14.36
N ALA A 63 -2.23 2.01 -13.99
CA ALA A 63 -3.36 2.34 -14.88
C ALA A 63 -3.69 3.84 -14.91
N GLY A 64 -3.00 4.71 -14.16
CA GLY A 64 -3.33 6.13 -14.04
C GLY A 64 -4.69 6.38 -13.35
N PHE A 65 -5.22 5.39 -12.63
CA PHE A 65 -6.56 5.47 -12.03
C PHE A 65 -6.70 6.63 -11.04
N TYR A 66 -5.63 7.02 -10.37
CA TYR A 66 -5.68 8.08 -9.36
C TYR A 66 -5.55 9.49 -9.93
N ASP A 67 -5.18 9.63 -11.20
CA ASP A 67 -4.91 10.93 -11.83
C ASP A 67 -6.18 11.78 -11.88
N GLY A 68 -6.15 12.97 -11.28
CA GLY A 68 -7.29 13.87 -11.17
C GLY A 68 -8.31 13.49 -10.08
N THR A 69 -8.11 12.41 -9.32
CA THR A 69 -8.94 12.14 -8.14
C THR A 69 -8.61 13.10 -7.00
N ILE A 70 -9.47 13.17 -5.98
CA ILE A 70 -9.32 14.09 -4.86
C ILE A 70 -9.16 13.38 -3.52
N PHE A 71 -8.56 14.08 -2.54
CA PHE A 71 -8.74 13.80 -1.13
C PHE A 71 -10.11 14.35 -0.70
N HIS A 72 -11.14 13.52 -0.80
CA HIS A 72 -12.54 13.90 -0.61
C HIS A 72 -13.01 13.90 0.84
N ARG A 73 -12.20 13.35 1.76
CA ARG A 73 -12.53 13.33 3.19
C ARG A 73 -11.29 13.64 4.02
N VAL A 74 -11.35 14.73 4.76
CA VAL A 74 -10.25 15.22 5.60
C VAL A 74 -10.76 15.44 7.02
N ILE A 75 -10.28 14.62 7.95
CA ILE A 75 -10.58 14.74 9.37
C ILE A 75 -9.29 15.14 10.09
N ARG A 76 -9.29 16.35 10.60
CA ARG A 76 -8.13 16.92 11.31
C ARG A 76 -7.63 15.99 12.42
N ASN A 77 -6.31 15.80 12.50
CA ASN A 77 -5.62 14.93 13.46
C ASN A 77 -5.99 13.44 13.37
N LEU A 78 -6.81 13.03 12.39
CA LEU A 78 -7.21 11.64 12.21
C LEU A 78 -6.69 11.08 10.89
N ILE A 79 -7.31 11.46 9.76
CA ILE A 79 -6.97 10.93 8.43
C ILE A 79 -7.16 11.97 7.33
N ILE A 80 -6.46 11.75 6.20
CA ILE A 80 -6.83 12.27 4.88
C ILE A 80 -7.13 11.08 3.98
N GLN A 81 -8.30 11.01 3.37
CA GLN A 81 -8.78 9.89 2.55
C GLN A 81 -9.09 10.36 1.13
N GLY A 82 -8.61 9.60 0.13
CA GLY A 82 -8.76 9.95 -1.27
C GLY A 82 -8.71 8.75 -2.23
N GLY A 83 -8.56 9.06 -3.53
CA GLY A 83 -8.35 8.07 -4.58
C GLY A 83 -9.61 7.34 -5.05
N GLY A 84 -10.78 7.98 -4.98
CA GLY A 84 -12.01 7.33 -5.41
C GLY A 84 -13.08 8.25 -5.96
N LEU A 85 -12.90 9.57 -5.86
CA LEU A 85 -13.84 10.56 -6.40
C LEU A 85 -13.11 11.52 -7.35
N GLU A 86 -13.84 11.97 -8.34
CA GLU A 86 -13.48 13.04 -9.26
C GLU A 86 -13.58 14.41 -8.57
N GLU A 87 -13.12 15.48 -9.23
CA GLU A 87 -13.19 16.84 -8.71
C GLU A 87 -14.63 17.35 -8.53
N ASP A 88 -15.59 16.83 -9.25
CA ASP A 88 -17.04 17.10 -9.11
C ASP A 88 -17.70 16.25 -8.02
N HIS A 89 -16.91 15.49 -7.25
CA HIS A 89 -17.31 14.58 -6.20
C HIS A 89 -18.08 13.33 -6.67
N THR A 90 -18.13 13.06 -7.98
CA THR A 90 -18.69 11.81 -8.48
C THR A 90 -17.72 10.64 -8.29
N PRO A 91 -18.22 9.42 -8.04
CA PRO A 91 -17.34 8.26 -7.94
C PRO A 91 -16.63 7.94 -9.25
N ARG A 92 -15.32 7.75 -9.20
CA ARG A 92 -14.56 7.20 -10.33
C ARG A 92 -14.88 5.71 -10.49
N ILE A 93 -15.61 5.38 -11.56
CA ILE A 93 -16.06 4.01 -11.84
C ILE A 93 -15.21 3.38 -12.94
N GLU A 94 -14.79 4.17 -13.93
CA GLU A 94 -13.94 3.68 -15.03
C GLU A 94 -12.61 3.16 -14.48
N GLY A 95 -12.25 1.93 -14.84
CA GLY A 95 -11.06 1.27 -14.35
C GLY A 95 -11.17 0.72 -12.91
N LEU A 96 -12.33 0.90 -12.22
CA LEU A 96 -12.51 0.40 -10.86
C LEU A 96 -12.62 -1.13 -10.84
N ARG A 97 -11.71 -1.78 -10.12
CA ARG A 97 -11.60 -3.24 -10.01
C ARG A 97 -12.47 -3.80 -8.87
N GLY A 98 -12.57 -5.12 -8.81
CA GLY A 98 -13.25 -5.84 -7.72
C GLY A 98 -12.59 -5.61 -6.35
N PRO A 99 -13.31 -5.94 -5.26
CA PRO A 99 -12.78 -5.80 -3.91
C PRO A 99 -11.68 -6.83 -3.64
N ILE A 100 -10.82 -6.51 -2.66
CA ILE A 100 -9.68 -7.33 -2.23
C ILE A 100 -9.86 -7.85 -0.81
N LEU A 101 -9.10 -8.90 -0.46
CA LEU A 101 -8.99 -9.39 0.90
C LEU A 101 -8.36 -8.32 1.80
N ASN A 102 -8.89 -8.23 3.02
CA ASN A 102 -8.38 -7.31 4.03
C ASN A 102 -7.19 -7.94 4.79
N GLU A 103 -6.03 -7.34 4.66
CA GLU A 103 -4.80 -7.80 5.32
C GLU A 103 -4.54 -7.14 6.68
N ALA A 104 -5.56 -6.61 7.37
CA ALA A 104 -5.38 -5.94 8.66
C ALA A 104 -4.82 -6.87 9.76
N THR A 105 -4.84 -8.19 9.55
CA THR A 105 -4.19 -9.20 10.41
C THR A 105 -2.67 -9.22 10.29
N ASN A 106 -2.09 -8.41 9.40
CA ASN A 106 -0.64 -8.33 9.13
C ASN A 106 0.19 -7.73 10.29
N ARG A 107 -0.46 -7.36 11.42
CA ARG A 107 0.13 -6.75 12.61
C ARG A 107 0.76 -5.37 12.39
N LEU A 108 0.50 -4.72 11.25
CA LEU A 108 0.83 -3.33 11.06
C LEU A 108 -0.24 -2.46 11.73
N GLN A 109 0.20 -1.39 12.38
CA GLN A 109 -0.68 -0.51 13.16
C GLN A 109 -0.96 0.78 12.38
N ASN A 110 -2.17 1.31 12.53
CA ASN A 110 -2.60 2.60 11.99
C ASN A 110 -2.00 3.75 12.81
N ARG A 111 -0.68 3.94 12.69
CA ARG A 111 0.08 5.02 13.33
C ARG A 111 0.22 6.20 12.40
N ARG A 112 0.54 7.37 12.97
CA ARG A 112 0.83 8.57 12.19
C ARG A 112 1.80 8.27 11.03
N GLY A 113 1.45 8.73 9.83
CA GLY A 113 2.19 8.56 8.59
C GLY A 113 1.94 7.23 7.88
N THR A 114 1.23 6.25 8.48
CA THR A 114 0.92 5.00 7.76
C THR A 114 -0.21 5.20 6.76
N VAL A 115 -0.16 4.42 5.68
CA VAL A 115 -1.15 4.40 4.59
C VAL A 115 -1.93 3.10 4.67
N ALA A 116 -3.28 3.20 4.66
CA ALA A 116 -4.16 2.04 4.78
C ALA A 116 -5.29 2.05 3.75
N MET A 117 -5.80 0.86 3.40
CA MET A 117 -6.93 0.72 2.49
C MET A 117 -8.24 1.16 3.17
N ALA A 118 -8.97 2.07 2.53
CA ALA A 118 -10.35 2.37 2.92
C ALA A 118 -11.28 1.22 2.50
N ARG A 119 -12.32 0.98 3.29
CA ARG A 119 -13.31 -0.08 3.05
C ARG A 119 -14.71 0.34 3.46
N LEU A 120 -15.70 -0.38 2.99
CA LEU A 120 -17.07 -0.28 3.45
C LEU A 120 -17.26 -1.05 4.78
N GLY A 121 -18.51 -1.30 5.17
CA GLY A 121 -18.84 -2.01 6.40
C GLY A 121 -18.20 -3.39 6.51
N GLU A 122 -18.27 -4.22 5.47
CA GLU A 122 -17.69 -5.55 5.48
C GLU A 122 -16.16 -5.53 5.33
N PRO A 123 -15.42 -6.46 5.96
CA PRO A 123 -13.96 -6.48 5.95
C PRO A 123 -13.33 -6.47 4.56
N ASN A 124 -13.80 -7.34 3.65
CA ASN A 124 -13.21 -7.57 2.33
C ASN A 124 -13.88 -6.72 1.25
N THR A 125 -14.02 -5.41 1.47
CA THR A 125 -14.68 -4.48 0.54
C THR A 125 -13.78 -3.36 0.05
N ALA A 126 -12.50 -3.36 0.43
CA ALA A 126 -11.53 -2.40 -0.05
C ALA A 126 -11.32 -2.55 -1.57
N ARG A 127 -11.21 -1.43 -2.30
CA ARG A 127 -10.97 -1.40 -3.76
C ARG A 127 -9.82 -0.47 -4.09
N ALA A 128 -10.09 0.80 -4.46
CA ALA A 128 -9.09 1.79 -4.84
C ALA A 128 -8.76 2.79 -3.71
N GLN A 129 -9.77 3.22 -2.95
CA GLN A 129 -9.60 4.28 -1.96
C GLN A 129 -8.63 3.90 -0.85
N PHE A 130 -7.83 4.88 -0.44
CA PHE A 130 -6.87 4.78 0.64
C PHE A 130 -6.95 5.99 1.56
N PHE A 131 -6.35 5.88 2.74
CA PHE A 131 -6.16 7.03 3.62
C PHE A 131 -4.77 7.05 4.22
N ILE A 132 -4.30 8.24 4.59
CA ILE A 132 -3.08 8.47 5.33
C ILE A 132 -3.46 8.83 6.76
N ASN A 133 -2.88 8.15 7.73
CA ASN A 133 -3.09 8.44 9.14
C ASN A 133 -2.34 9.70 9.56
N VAL A 134 -3.06 10.73 9.98
CA VAL A 134 -2.48 11.98 10.49
C VAL A 134 -2.11 11.84 11.97
N GLY A 135 -2.83 11.00 12.69
CA GLY A 135 -2.60 10.68 14.09
C GLY A 135 -2.33 9.19 14.34
N HIS A 136 -2.22 8.83 15.62
CA HIS A 136 -2.23 7.43 16.06
C HIS A 136 -3.68 6.96 16.22
N ASN A 137 -4.13 6.06 15.36
CA ASN A 137 -5.52 5.66 15.24
C ASN A 137 -5.73 4.19 15.65
N ASP A 138 -5.45 3.87 16.91
CA ASP A 138 -5.52 2.48 17.42
C ASP A 138 -6.91 1.85 17.23
N MET A 139 -7.97 2.66 17.14
CA MET A 139 -9.32 2.19 16.82
C MET A 139 -9.44 1.54 15.44
N PHE A 140 -8.52 1.83 14.51
CA PHE A 140 -8.47 1.26 13.17
C PHE A 140 -7.65 -0.04 13.08
N ASN A 141 -6.98 -0.42 14.15
CA ASN A 141 -6.20 -1.65 14.20
C ASN A 141 -7.10 -2.88 14.25
N HIS A 142 -6.59 -4.00 13.75
CA HIS A 142 -7.24 -5.30 13.89
C HIS A 142 -7.32 -5.70 15.37
N ARG A 143 -8.51 -6.06 15.83
CA ARG A 143 -8.79 -6.52 17.20
C ARG A 143 -9.41 -7.93 17.22
N ASN A 144 -10.30 -8.20 16.29
CA ASN A 144 -11.02 -9.47 16.16
C ASN A 144 -11.64 -9.61 14.76
N THR A 145 -12.35 -10.70 14.50
CA THR A 145 -12.94 -11.02 13.21
C THR A 145 -14.33 -10.43 12.98
N THR A 146 -14.87 -9.63 13.90
CA THR A 146 -16.13 -8.93 13.68
C THR A 146 -15.97 -7.83 12.63
N ARG A 147 -17.06 -7.39 12.05
CA ARG A 147 -17.11 -6.30 11.05
C ARG A 147 -16.40 -5.03 11.55
N GLU A 148 -16.68 -4.63 12.79
CA GLU A 148 -16.14 -3.43 13.43
C GLU A 148 -14.71 -3.63 13.92
N GLY A 149 -14.38 -4.84 14.38
CA GLY A 149 -13.09 -5.18 14.98
C GLY A 149 -12.03 -5.63 13.99
N PHE A 150 -12.40 -5.89 12.71
CA PHE A 150 -11.44 -6.39 11.72
C PHE A 150 -10.35 -5.37 11.39
N GLY A 151 -10.68 -4.07 11.45
CA GLY A 151 -9.73 -2.99 11.22
C GLY A 151 -9.45 -2.70 9.74
N TYR A 152 -8.40 -1.89 9.52
CA TYR A 152 -7.98 -1.40 8.20
C TYR A 152 -6.55 -1.83 7.91
N ALA A 153 -6.34 -2.41 6.72
CA ALA A 153 -5.05 -2.95 6.30
C ALA A 153 -4.05 -1.83 6.00
N VAL A 154 -3.08 -1.64 6.88
CA VAL A 154 -1.91 -0.81 6.60
C VAL A 154 -1.05 -1.50 5.56
N PHE A 155 -0.64 -0.77 4.51
CA PHE A 155 0.17 -1.31 3.42
C PHE A 155 1.38 -0.45 3.04
N GLY A 156 1.56 0.71 3.69
CA GLY A 156 2.69 1.61 3.45
C GLY A 156 2.86 2.66 4.53
N ARG A 157 3.86 3.51 4.36
CA ARG A 157 4.10 4.69 5.20
C ARG A 157 4.66 5.85 4.39
N VAL A 158 4.34 7.05 4.79
CA VAL A 158 4.98 8.28 4.32
C VAL A 158 6.42 8.30 4.80
N VAL A 159 7.35 8.49 3.88
CA VAL A 159 8.79 8.63 4.17
C VAL A 159 9.29 10.04 3.90
N ASP A 160 8.56 10.82 3.10
CA ASP A 160 8.79 12.24 2.86
C ASP A 160 7.46 12.96 2.56
N GLY A 161 7.35 14.27 2.84
CA GLY A 161 6.12 15.05 2.62
C GLY A 161 5.08 14.90 3.73
N MET A 162 5.48 14.57 4.96
CA MET A 162 4.56 14.49 6.10
C MET A 162 4.01 15.87 6.53
N ASP A 163 4.73 16.94 6.22
CA ASP A 163 4.29 18.33 6.34
C ASP A 163 3.16 18.67 5.37
N VAL A 164 3.24 18.18 4.12
CA VAL A 164 2.14 18.27 3.14
C VAL A 164 0.90 17.56 3.63
N VAL A 165 1.03 16.35 4.20
CA VAL A 165 -0.09 15.61 4.83
C VAL A 165 -0.71 16.43 5.96
N ASP A 166 0.10 17.07 6.79
CA ASP A 166 -0.39 17.93 7.88
C ASP A 166 -1.11 19.16 7.35
N ASP A 167 -0.62 19.79 6.30
CA ASP A 167 -1.25 20.96 5.69
C ASP A 167 -2.59 20.59 5.05
N ILE A 168 -2.66 19.46 4.34
CA ILE A 168 -3.93 18.91 3.84
C ILE A 168 -4.89 18.64 5.00
N SER A 169 -4.41 18.10 6.12
CA SER A 169 -5.26 17.81 7.29
C SER A 169 -5.87 19.05 7.96
N ARG A 170 -5.34 20.24 7.67
CA ARG A 170 -5.80 21.52 8.25
C ARG A 170 -6.71 22.34 7.32
N VAL A 171 -6.94 21.89 6.08
CA VAL A 171 -7.83 22.60 5.16
C VAL A 171 -9.23 22.75 5.76
N ARG A 172 -9.92 23.80 5.37
CA ARG A 172 -11.31 24.00 5.78
C ARG A 172 -12.21 22.98 5.08
N THR A 173 -13.03 22.29 5.85
CA THR A 173 -13.98 21.30 5.34
C THR A 173 -15.41 21.80 5.39
N THR A 174 -16.29 21.15 4.66
CA THR A 174 -17.71 21.39 4.58
C THR A 174 -18.46 20.08 4.40
N ARG A 175 -19.78 20.17 4.30
CA ARG A 175 -20.63 19.06 3.86
C ARG A 175 -21.02 19.26 2.40
N VAL A 176 -20.86 18.19 1.60
CA VAL A 176 -21.34 18.14 0.22
C VAL A 176 -22.31 16.95 0.14
N ASP A 177 -23.57 17.19 -0.17
CA ASP A 177 -24.64 16.19 -0.17
C ASP A 177 -24.70 15.38 1.14
N ARG A 178 -24.39 14.08 1.05
CA ARG A 178 -24.35 13.15 2.20
C ARG A 178 -22.94 12.95 2.76
N MET A 179 -21.92 13.58 2.18
CA MET A 179 -20.53 13.47 2.61
C MET A 179 -20.19 14.59 3.59
N ASN A 180 -19.61 14.22 4.72
CA ASN A 180 -19.04 15.16 5.70
C ASN A 180 -17.53 15.24 5.50
N ASP A 181 -16.92 16.27 6.08
CA ASP A 181 -15.47 16.46 6.13
C ASP A 181 -14.82 16.60 4.73
N VAL A 182 -15.59 17.14 3.76
CA VAL A 182 -15.10 17.38 2.38
C VAL A 182 -14.34 18.70 2.37
N PRO A 183 -13.10 18.76 1.83
CA PRO A 183 -12.39 20.02 1.63
C PRO A 183 -13.24 21.03 0.85
N ARG A 184 -13.25 22.30 1.27
CA ARG A 184 -13.97 23.38 0.54
C ARG A 184 -13.33 23.67 -0.82
N GLU A 185 -12.02 23.55 -0.89
CA GLU A 185 -11.23 23.60 -2.12
C GLU A 185 -10.65 22.22 -2.34
N ASN A 186 -10.84 21.67 -3.53
CA ASN A 186 -10.40 20.33 -3.83
C ASN A 186 -8.87 20.18 -3.64
N VAL A 187 -8.47 19.16 -2.90
CA VAL A 187 -7.09 18.71 -2.84
C VAL A 187 -6.93 17.60 -3.87
N VAL A 188 -6.41 17.97 -5.03
CA VAL A 188 -6.32 17.07 -6.20
C VAL A 188 -5.07 16.22 -6.12
N ILE A 189 -5.21 14.92 -6.35
CA ILE A 189 -4.13 14.00 -6.67
C ILE A 189 -3.85 14.15 -8.16
N ARG A 190 -2.80 14.88 -8.53
CA ARG A 190 -2.45 15.13 -9.93
C ARG A 190 -2.05 13.83 -10.63
N THR A 191 -1.21 13.05 -9.95
CA THR A 191 -0.82 11.70 -10.37
C THR A 191 -0.20 10.94 -9.19
N ILE A 192 -0.17 9.62 -9.30
CA ILE A 192 0.66 8.76 -8.44
C ILE A 192 1.59 7.97 -9.35
N ARG A 193 2.88 8.10 -9.15
CA ARG A 193 3.87 7.36 -9.93
C ARG A 193 4.81 6.56 -9.06
N ARG A 194 5.20 5.40 -9.54
CA ARG A 194 6.21 4.57 -8.90
C ARG A 194 7.59 5.19 -9.13
N ILE A 195 8.37 5.26 -8.05
CA ILE A 195 9.79 5.60 -8.06
C ILE A 195 10.52 4.40 -7.48
N ASP A 196 11.28 3.71 -8.31
CA ASP A 196 12.14 2.64 -7.81
C ASP A 196 13.48 3.26 -7.40
N PRO A 197 14.09 2.77 -6.28
CA PRO A 197 15.44 3.14 -5.91
C PRO A 197 16.46 2.61 -6.92
#